data_05a2462f8a70ae7b584c68ba405d553f
#
_entry.id   05a2462f8a70ae7b584c68ba405d553f
#
_cell.length_a   1.000
_cell.length_b   1.000
_cell.length_c   1.000
_cell.angle_alpha   90.00
_cell.angle_beta   90.00
_cell.angle_gamma   90.00
#
_symmetry.space_group_name_H-M   'P 1'
#
loop_
_entity.id
_entity.type
_entity.pdbx_description
1 polymer ?
#
loop_
_entity_poly.entity_id
_entity_poly.type
_entity_poly.pdbx_seq_one_letter_code
_entity_poly.pdbx_strand_id
1 'polypeptide(L)'
;MADGHVNKCKTCNKLDVKEDYYRKSENPEFIQSERKRNCERYLRLNYKTRQNKLDKKRPWKNSSKYKNLSRKFKTPKGFELHHWNYNDDFLQDICVMKIKEHRQAHLHLTLDYDTFLFKSDLGILLDTKEKHLMYLISKGIKF
;
A
#
# COMPACT_ATOMS: atom_id res chain seq x y z
N MET A 1 -6.57 -35.72 25.43
CA MET A 1 -7.42 -35.01 24.44
C MET A 1 -6.54 -34.02 23.72
N ALA A 2 -6.50 -34.06 22.41
CA ALA A 2 -5.77 -33.07 21.65
C ALA A 2 -6.56 -31.75 21.73
N ASP A 3 -5.95 -30.72 22.27
CA ASP A 3 -6.55 -29.39 22.49
C ASP A 3 -6.74 -28.58 21.18
N GLY A 4 -6.67 -29.24 20.03
CA GLY A 4 -6.82 -28.61 18.69
C GLY A 4 -5.63 -27.72 18.28
N HIS A 5 -4.59 -27.61 19.09
CA HIS A 5 -3.41 -26.85 18.73
C HIS A 5 -2.47 -27.68 17.85
N VAL A 6 -2.14 -27.12 16.68
CA VAL A 6 -1.14 -27.71 15.77
C VAL A 6 0.22 -27.56 16.44
N ASN A 7 0.87 -28.69 16.84
CA ASN A 7 2.19 -28.72 17.45
C ASN A 7 3.32 -28.37 16.45
N LYS A 8 3.11 -27.33 15.62
CA LYS A 8 4.08 -26.88 14.62
C LYS A 8 4.40 -25.40 14.83
N CYS A 9 5.63 -25.04 14.62
CA CYS A 9 6.02 -23.63 14.63
C CYS A 9 5.31 -22.86 13.48
N LYS A 10 5.15 -21.54 13.64
CA LYS A 10 4.45 -20.70 12.64
C LYS A 10 5.04 -20.83 11.23
N THR A 11 6.35 -21.00 11.12
CA THR A 11 7.04 -21.14 9.83
C THR A 11 6.71 -22.48 9.18
N CYS A 12 6.81 -23.60 9.92
CA CYS A 12 6.44 -24.91 9.41
C CYS A 12 4.97 -24.97 8.99
N ASN A 13 4.07 -24.41 9.83
CA ASN A 13 2.66 -24.37 9.48
C ASN A 13 2.37 -23.56 8.20
N LYS A 14 3.08 -22.44 7.97
CA LYS A 14 2.95 -21.67 6.72
C LYS A 14 3.42 -22.46 5.50
N LEU A 15 4.49 -23.24 5.62
CA LEU A 15 4.99 -24.09 4.54
C LEU A 15 3.99 -25.19 4.21
N ASP A 16 3.49 -25.90 5.22
CA ASP A 16 2.49 -26.96 5.03
C ASP A 16 1.22 -26.43 4.34
N VAL A 17 0.70 -25.28 4.79
CA VAL A 17 -0.47 -24.64 4.19
C VAL A 17 -0.21 -24.26 2.73
N LYS A 18 0.99 -23.79 2.41
CA LYS A 18 1.38 -23.44 1.06
C LYS A 18 1.47 -24.65 0.15
N GLU A 19 2.09 -25.74 0.62
CA GLU A 19 2.21 -26.99 -0.12
C GLU A 19 0.85 -27.64 -0.35
N ASP A 20 -0.01 -27.68 0.68
CA ASP A 20 -1.36 -28.20 0.56
C ASP A 20 -2.21 -27.39 -0.44
N TYR A 21 -2.04 -26.05 -0.44
CA TYR A 21 -2.69 -25.20 -1.43
C TYR A 21 -2.20 -25.51 -2.85
N TYR A 22 -0.90 -25.66 -3.07
CA TYR A 22 -0.36 -26.02 -4.40
C TYR A 22 -0.91 -27.37 -4.88
N ARG A 23 -0.87 -28.39 -4.04
CA ARG A 23 -1.44 -29.71 -4.36
C ARG A 23 -2.93 -29.62 -4.73
N LYS A 24 -3.73 -28.88 -3.96
CA LYS A 24 -5.16 -28.67 -4.24
C LYS A 24 -5.41 -27.84 -5.49
N SER A 25 -4.49 -26.92 -5.83
CA SER A 25 -4.64 -26.05 -6.99
C SER A 25 -4.47 -26.77 -8.34
N GLU A 26 -3.96 -28.00 -8.33
CA GLU A 26 -3.96 -28.85 -9.52
C GLU A 26 -5.38 -29.31 -9.93
N ASN A 27 -6.35 -29.25 -8.98
CA ASN A 27 -7.73 -29.57 -9.26
C ASN A 27 -8.51 -28.32 -9.73
N PRO A 28 -9.04 -28.31 -10.98
CA PRO A 28 -9.81 -27.18 -11.52
C PRO A 28 -11.06 -26.84 -10.70
N GLU A 29 -11.74 -27.83 -10.12
CA GLU A 29 -12.94 -27.64 -9.30
C GLU A 29 -12.60 -26.89 -8.01
N PHE A 30 -11.46 -27.21 -7.40
CA PHE A 30 -10.97 -26.49 -6.23
C PHE A 30 -10.71 -25.01 -6.58
N ILE A 31 -10.03 -24.72 -7.68
CA ILE A 31 -9.79 -23.35 -8.13
C ILE A 31 -11.10 -22.59 -8.39
N GLN A 32 -12.07 -23.24 -8.99
CA GLN A 32 -13.38 -22.63 -9.24
C GLN A 32 -14.12 -22.32 -7.93
N SER A 33 -14.11 -23.25 -6.97
CA SER A 33 -14.70 -23.05 -5.65
C SER A 33 -14.05 -21.91 -4.88
N GLU A 34 -12.71 -21.81 -4.93
CA GLU A 34 -11.96 -20.70 -4.32
C GLU A 34 -12.29 -19.34 -4.96
N ARG A 35 -12.41 -19.29 -6.29
CA ARG A 35 -12.84 -18.07 -7.00
C ARG A 35 -14.24 -17.64 -6.56
N LYS A 36 -15.18 -18.58 -6.47
CA LYS A 36 -16.55 -18.32 -5.99
C LYS A 36 -16.53 -17.79 -4.56
N ARG A 37 -15.83 -18.47 -3.65
CA ARG A 37 -15.68 -18.05 -2.24
C ARG A 37 -15.08 -16.65 -2.10
N ASN A 38 -14.06 -16.35 -2.89
CA ASN A 38 -13.43 -15.03 -2.87
C ASN A 38 -14.36 -13.94 -3.43
N CYS A 39 -15.13 -14.23 -4.46
CA CYS A 39 -16.13 -13.32 -4.99
C CYS A 39 -17.23 -13.02 -3.95
N GLU A 40 -17.77 -14.04 -3.31
CA GLU A 40 -18.77 -13.91 -2.24
C GLU A 40 -18.22 -13.09 -1.06
N ARG A 41 -16.98 -13.37 -0.66
CA ARG A 41 -16.28 -12.60 0.38
C ARG A 41 -16.12 -11.13 -0.01
N TYR A 42 -15.73 -10.85 -1.27
CA TYR A 42 -15.59 -9.49 -1.79
C TYR A 42 -16.91 -8.72 -1.71
N LEU A 43 -18.01 -9.34 -2.15
CA LEU A 43 -19.35 -8.76 -2.10
C LEU A 43 -19.80 -8.51 -0.65
N ARG A 44 -19.67 -9.54 0.22
CA ARG A 44 -20.05 -9.44 1.63
C ARG A 44 -19.30 -8.35 2.38
N LEU A 45 -18.02 -8.19 2.14
CA LEU A 45 -17.19 -7.16 2.81
C LEU A 45 -17.33 -5.77 2.18
N ASN A 46 -18.09 -5.67 1.09
CA ASN A 46 -18.42 -4.41 0.42
C ASN A 46 -17.17 -3.54 0.09
N TYR A 47 -16.12 -4.21 -0.38
CA TYR A 47 -14.84 -3.56 -0.70
C TYR A 47 -14.99 -2.40 -1.69
N LYS A 48 -15.88 -2.54 -2.69
CA LYS A 48 -16.13 -1.48 -3.69
C LYS A 48 -16.62 -0.19 -3.04
N THR A 49 -17.56 -0.30 -2.09
CA THR A 49 -18.08 0.89 -1.39
C THR A 49 -17.02 1.54 -0.52
N ARG A 50 -16.18 0.73 0.16
CA ARG A 50 -15.05 1.24 0.93
C ARG A 50 -14.04 1.96 0.05
N GLN A 51 -13.71 1.36 -1.11
CA GLN A 51 -12.78 1.96 -2.07
C GLN A 51 -13.35 3.26 -2.62
N ASN A 52 -14.62 3.31 -3.01
CA ASN A 52 -15.26 4.53 -3.49
C ASN A 52 -15.25 5.66 -2.45
N LYS A 53 -15.44 5.33 -1.16
CA LYS A 53 -15.32 6.31 -0.07
C LYS A 53 -13.91 6.87 0.05
N LEU A 54 -12.89 6.02 -0.07
CA LEU A 54 -11.49 6.44 -0.05
C LEU A 54 -11.13 7.26 -1.28
N ASP A 55 -11.61 6.87 -2.46
CA ASP A 55 -11.30 7.55 -3.71
C ASP A 55 -11.95 8.95 -3.78
N LYS A 56 -13.12 9.14 -3.14
CA LYS A 56 -13.70 10.49 -2.96
C LYS A 56 -12.78 11.41 -2.15
N LYS A 57 -12.04 10.88 -1.17
CA LYS A 57 -11.06 11.64 -0.38
C LYS A 57 -9.72 11.86 -1.11
N ARG A 58 -9.53 11.25 -2.28
CA ARG A 58 -8.28 11.27 -3.04
C ARG A 58 -8.50 11.72 -4.48
N PRO A 59 -8.94 12.99 -4.69
CA PRO A 59 -9.30 13.48 -6.02
C PRO A 59 -8.15 13.41 -7.03
N TRP A 60 -6.90 13.55 -6.56
CA TRP A 60 -5.71 13.44 -7.41
C TRP A 60 -5.59 12.10 -8.13
N LYS A 61 -6.14 11.00 -7.60
CA LYS A 61 -6.14 9.70 -8.29
C LYS A 61 -6.87 9.70 -9.62
N ASN A 62 -7.78 10.64 -9.80
CA ASN A 62 -8.54 10.80 -11.05
C ASN A 62 -7.85 11.77 -12.02
N SER A 63 -6.87 12.55 -11.56
CA SER A 63 -6.08 13.46 -12.39
C SER A 63 -5.33 12.68 -13.48
N SER A 64 -5.31 13.24 -14.70
CA SER A 64 -4.50 12.71 -15.80
C SER A 64 -3.00 12.76 -15.48
N LYS A 65 -2.56 13.78 -14.75
CA LYS A 65 -1.18 13.90 -14.27
C LYS A 65 -0.78 12.70 -13.42
N TYR A 66 -1.62 12.33 -12.43
CA TYR A 66 -1.37 11.18 -11.55
C TYR A 66 -1.38 9.84 -12.31
N LYS A 67 -2.39 9.64 -13.17
CA LYS A 67 -2.53 8.40 -13.95
C LYS A 67 -1.36 8.15 -14.91
N ASN A 68 -0.72 9.22 -15.38
CA ASN A 68 0.40 9.13 -16.29
C ASN A 68 1.77 9.06 -15.61
N LEU A 69 1.85 9.14 -14.28
CA LEU A 69 3.13 9.12 -13.54
C LEU A 69 3.98 7.89 -13.87
N SER A 70 3.39 6.70 -13.85
CA SER A 70 4.11 5.44 -14.13
C SER A 70 4.62 5.35 -15.58
N ARG A 71 3.99 6.07 -16.51
CA ARG A 71 4.45 6.17 -17.90
C ARG A 71 5.59 7.18 -18.05
N LYS A 72 5.51 8.29 -17.30
CA LYS A 72 6.48 9.38 -17.35
C LYS A 72 7.77 9.03 -16.57
N PHE A 73 7.62 8.41 -15.42
CA PHE A 73 8.73 8.06 -14.53
C PHE A 73 8.88 6.55 -14.45
N LYS A 74 9.84 6.00 -15.20
CA LYS A 74 10.20 4.59 -15.10
C LYS A 74 11.02 4.37 -13.84
N THR A 75 10.42 3.74 -12.84
CA THR A 75 11.13 3.39 -11.60
C THR A 75 11.90 2.08 -11.76
N PRO A 76 13.13 1.98 -11.26
CA PRO A 76 13.86 0.73 -11.21
C PRO A 76 13.12 -0.31 -10.36
N LYS A 77 13.39 -1.60 -10.61
CA LYS A 77 12.85 -2.68 -9.77
C LYS A 77 13.28 -2.48 -8.31
N GLY A 78 12.35 -2.57 -7.39
CA GLY A 78 12.59 -2.37 -5.96
C GLY A 78 12.45 -0.92 -5.48
N PHE A 79 12.04 0.00 -6.35
CA PHE A 79 11.78 1.39 -6.01
C PHE A 79 10.32 1.76 -6.27
N GLU A 80 9.86 2.80 -5.58
CA GLU A 80 8.52 3.40 -5.71
C GLU A 80 8.61 4.93 -5.76
N LEU A 81 7.57 5.54 -6.36
CA LEU A 81 7.44 6.99 -6.40
C LEU A 81 6.82 7.47 -5.09
N HIS A 82 7.44 8.43 -4.43
CA HIS A 82 6.96 9.05 -3.21
C HIS A 82 6.57 10.51 -3.48
N HIS A 83 5.32 10.87 -3.13
CA HIS A 83 4.82 12.23 -3.21
C HIS A 83 5.00 12.91 -1.86
N TRP A 84 5.52 14.13 -1.87
CA TRP A 84 5.53 15.00 -0.70
C TRP A 84 4.26 15.87 -0.64
N ASN A 85 3.59 16.05 -1.80
CA ASN A 85 2.40 16.87 -1.96
C ASN A 85 1.48 16.25 -3.04
N TYR A 86 0.18 16.16 -2.77
CA TYR A 86 -0.82 15.62 -3.69
C TYR A 86 -1.66 16.70 -4.39
N ASN A 87 -1.32 18.00 -4.23
CA ASN A 87 -1.92 19.04 -5.04
C ASN A 87 -1.52 18.91 -6.51
N ASP A 88 -2.42 19.26 -7.41
CA ASP A 88 -2.29 18.98 -8.85
C ASP A 88 -1.01 19.60 -9.46
N ASP A 89 -0.58 20.75 -8.96
CA ASP A 89 0.64 21.43 -9.42
C ASP A 89 1.92 20.68 -9.05
N PHE A 90 1.89 19.91 -7.97
CA PHE A 90 3.06 19.19 -7.43
C PHE A 90 3.02 17.67 -7.67
N LEU A 91 1.99 17.13 -8.30
CA LEU A 91 1.84 15.69 -8.52
C LEU A 91 3.01 15.05 -9.27
N GLN A 92 3.75 15.83 -10.05
CA GLN A 92 4.92 15.35 -10.81
C GLN A 92 6.25 15.65 -10.11
N ASP A 93 6.23 16.38 -9.00
CA ASP A 93 7.40 16.63 -8.16
C ASP A 93 7.50 15.51 -7.11
N ILE A 94 8.15 14.45 -7.49
CA ILE A 94 8.23 13.19 -6.76
C ILE A 94 9.66 12.86 -6.36
N CYS A 95 9.79 12.00 -5.36
CA CYS A 95 11.05 11.35 -4.98
C CYS A 95 10.99 9.87 -5.36
N VAL A 96 12.12 9.30 -5.77
CA VAL A 96 12.25 7.87 -6.02
C VAL A 96 12.89 7.22 -4.81
N MET A 97 12.20 6.29 -4.16
CA MET A 97 12.65 5.65 -2.92
C MET A 97 12.64 4.15 -3.05
N LYS A 98 13.51 3.46 -2.31
CA LYS A 98 13.39 2.00 -2.14
C LYS A 98 12.05 1.66 -1.48
N ILE A 99 11.41 0.57 -1.89
CA ILE A 99 10.11 0.13 -1.35
C ILE A 99 10.12 0.06 0.19
N LYS A 100 11.22 -0.43 0.79
CA LYS A 100 11.37 -0.50 2.24
C LYS A 100 11.32 0.90 2.89
N GLU A 101 12.09 1.84 2.36
CA GLU A 101 12.16 3.21 2.85
C GLU A 101 10.83 3.95 2.65
N HIS A 102 10.18 3.77 1.50
CA HIS A 102 8.87 4.33 1.20
C HIS A 102 7.80 3.87 2.22
N ARG A 103 7.77 2.57 2.54
CA ARG A 103 6.85 2.05 3.56
C ARG A 103 7.15 2.57 4.96
N GLN A 104 8.43 2.70 5.32
CA GLN A 104 8.83 3.28 6.60
C GLN A 104 8.45 4.77 6.68
N ALA A 105 8.65 5.54 5.60
CA ALA A 105 8.24 6.94 5.54
C ALA A 105 6.76 7.12 5.91
N HIS A 106 5.89 6.28 5.34
CA HIS A 106 4.44 6.33 5.63
C HIS A 106 4.04 5.93 7.06
N LEU A 107 4.93 5.36 7.86
CA LEU A 107 4.68 5.15 9.30
C LEU A 107 4.80 6.45 10.10
N HIS A 108 5.57 7.42 9.60
CA HIS A 108 5.83 8.71 10.25
C HIS A 108 5.01 9.85 9.67
N LEU A 109 4.26 9.60 8.60
CA LEU A 109 3.52 10.62 7.86
C LEU A 109 2.03 10.35 7.93
N THR A 110 1.25 11.39 8.21
CA THR A 110 -0.21 11.37 8.10
C THR A 110 -0.63 12.34 7.01
N LEU A 111 -1.40 11.86 6.02
CA LEU A 111 -1.93 12.73 4.97
C LEU A 111 -3.05 13.59 5.51
N ASP A 112 -2.91 14.90 5.35
CA ASP A 112 -3.97 15.86 5.58
C ASP A 112 -4.83 15.98 4.30
N TYR A 113 -6.10 15.61 4.42
CA TYR A 113 -7.02 15.59 3.28
C TYR A 113 -7.59 16.97 2.91
N ASP A 114 -7.38 17.98 3.74
CA ASP A 114 -7.82 19.35 3.46
C ASP A 114 -6.77 20.10 2.64
N THR A 115 -5.51 19.89 2.96
CA THR A 115 -4.37 20.56 2.28
C THR A 115 -3.67 19.67 1.24
N PHE A 116 -3.92 18.35 1.25
CA PHE A 116 -3.21 17.33 0.46
C PHE A 116 -1.69 17.27 0.70
N LEU A 117 -1.27 17.79 1.85
CA LEU A 117 0.10 17.72 2.35
C LEU A 117 0.22 16.66 3.45
N PHE A 118 1.42 16.35 3.84
CA PHE A 118 1.65 15.45 4.96
C PHE A 118 1.90 16.22 6.25
N LYS A 119 1.44 15.63 7.36
CA LYS A 119 1.80 16.02 8.73
C LYS A 119 2.78 15.01 9.30
N SER A 120 3.69 15.49 10.13
CA SER A 120 4.57 14.66 10.94
C SER A 120 3.77 13.85 11.97
N ASP A 121 4.43 12.93 12.67
CA ASP A 121 3.88 12.22 13.85
C ASP A 121 3.50 13.16 15.01
N LEU A 122 4.07 14.37 15.06
CA LEU A 122 3.73 15.43 16.00
C LEU A 122 2.61 16.36 15.50
N GLY A 123 2.00 16.08 14.35
CA GLY A 123 0.93 16.88 13.75
C GLY A 123 1.39 18.15 13.03
N ILE A 124 2.70 18.37 12.88
CA ILE A 124 3.26 19.54 12.20
C ILE A 124 3.10 19.36 10.68
N LEU A 125 2.53 20.39 10.01
CA LEU A 125 2.36 20.38 8.56
C LEU A 125 3.72 20.53 7.85
N LEU A 126 3.98 19.63 6.91
CA LEU A 126 5.20 19.62 6.09
C LEU A 126 4.87 20.29 4.74
N ASP A 127 4.80 21.61 4.75
CA ASP A 127 4.27 22.46 3.67
C ASP A 127 5.24 22.68 2.52
N THR A 128 6.53 22.33 2.69
CA THR A 128 7.52 22.38 1.61
C THR A 128 8.21 21.03 1.43
N LYS A 129 8.77 20.81 0.24
CA LYS A 129 9.52 19.59 -0.07
C LYS A 129 10.72 19.43 0.85
N GLU A 130 11.43 20.51 1.13
CA GLU A 130 12.59 20.54 2.00
C GLU A 130 12.23 20.10 3.42
N LYS A 131 11.17 20.68 4.01
CA LYS A 131 10.69 20.29 5.35
C LYS A 131 10.28 18.82 5.37
N HIS A 132 9.57 18.34 4.33
CA HIS A 132 9.17 16.95 4.20
C HIS A 132 10.38 16.00 4.17
N LEU A 133 11.37 16.30 3.32
CA LEU A 133 12.57 15.48 3.18
C LEU A 133 13.43 15.52 4.44
N MET A 134 13.65 16.71 5.02
CA MET A 134 14.43 16.87 6.27
C MET A 134 13.78 16.09 7.42
N TYR A 135 12.45 16.14 7.53
CA TYR A 135 11.73 15.36 8.53
C TYR A 135 11.96 13.86 8.33
N LEU A 136 11.84 13.33 7.12
CA LEU A 136 12.07 11.92 6.85
C LEU A 136 13.53 11.50 7.11
N ILE A 137 14.50 12.36 6.74
CA ILE A 137 15.93 12.14 7.04
C ILE A 137 16.14 12.05 8.56
N SER A 138 15.50 12.93 9.35
CA SER A 138 15.58 12.89 10.82
C SER A 138 15.03 11.59 11.43
N LYS A 139 14.16 10.87 10.70
CA LYS A 139 13.64 9.54 11.06
C LYS A 139 14.50 8.39 10.51
N GLY A 140 15.66 8.69 9.91
CA GLY A 140 16.58 7.70 9.36
C GLY A 140 16.20 7.15 7.99
N ILE A 141 15.24 7.79 7.30
CA ILE A 141 14.81 7.40 5.95
C ILE A 141 15.85 7.88 4.94
N LYS A 142 16.24 7.01 4.02
CA LYS A 142 17.22 7.29 2.95
C LYS A 142 16.52 7.44 1.60
N PHE A 143 17.02 8.39 0.80
CA PHE A 143 16.55 8.66 -0.56
C PHE A 143 17.53 8.14 -1.59
#